data_0bc5baba91be40966942a8b52860ae9b
#
_entry.id   0bc5baba91be40966942a8b52860ae9b
#
_cell.length_a   1.000
_cell.length_b   1.000
_cell.length_c   1.000
_cell.angle_alpha   90.00
_cell.angle_beta   90.00
_cell.angle_gamma   90.00
#
_symmetry.space_group_name_H-M   'P 1'
#
loop_
_entity.id
_entity.type
_entity.pdbx_description
1 polymer ?
#
loop_
_entity_poly.entity_id
_entity_poly.type
_entity_poly.pdbx_seq_one_letter_code
_entity_poly.pdbx_strand_id
1 'polypeptide(L)'
;MNPERFKQITVYGNDDGIAWLRQQSATLRLCSKTMMKAGLLRYLAVGWTGYVPHELHNMELHIPRRYAPLLWGWPGKFVDRMAAVNTRVMLVEGDGQWSAGFDTAESVTQIPPQFGGYVWTNRIDRVQPVLARRH
;
A
#
# COMPACT_ATOMS: atom_id res chain seq x y z
N MET A 1 -16.11 13.19 -16.78
CA MET A 1 -14.77 12.71 -16.42
C MET A 1 -14.66 11.26 -16.88
N ASN A 2 -13.51 10.90 -17.46
CA ASN A 2 -13.29 9.54 -17.97
C ASN A 2 -13.30 8.53 -16.79
N PRO A 3 -14.14 7.48 -16.81
CA PRO A 3 -14.21 6.47 -15.75
C PRO A 3 -12.86 5.79 -15.44
N GLU A 4 -11.97 5.67 -16.44
CA GLU A 4 -10.65 5.09 -16.23
C GLU A 4 -9.74 5.95 -15.33
N ARG A 5 -9.95 7.26 -15.29
CA ARG A 5 -9.21 8.16 -14.40
C ARG A 5 -9.56 7.96 -12.93
N PHE A 6 -10.80 7.56 -12.62
CA PHE A 6 -11.19 7.25 -11.24
C PHE A 6 -10.40 6.10 -10.63
N LYS A 7 -9.98 5.13 -11.45
CA LYS A 7 -9.14 4.02 -11.00
C LYS A 7 -7.73 4.45 -10.57
N GLN A 8 -7.31 5.66 -10.96
CA GLN A 8 -5.99 6.19 -10.64
C GLN A 8 -6.01 7.10 -9.39
N ILE A 9 -7.21 7.46 -8.91
CA ILE A 9 -7.37 8.37 -7.78
C ILE A 9 -7.43 7.55 -6.48
N THR A 10 -6.67 8.00 -5.49
CA THR A 10 -6.77 7.55 -4.11
C THR A 10 -7.21 8.70 -3.24
N VAL A 11 -8.22 8.49 -2.40
CA VAL A 11 -8.75 9.52 -1.50
C VAL A 11 -8.34 9.22 -0.07
N TYR A 12 -7.73 10.19 0.56
CA TYR A 12 -7.40 10.17 1.98
C TYR A 12 -8.43 10.96 2.77
N GLY A 13 -8.78 10.48 3.94
CA GLY A 13 -9.72 11.20 4.78
C GLY A 13 -9.88 10.59 6.17
N ASN A 14 -10.70 11.24 6.97
CA ASN A 14 -11.16 10.68 8.24
C ASN A 14 -12.11 9.50 7.99
N ASP A 15 -12.34 8.70 9.02
CA ASP A 15 -13.11 7.47 8.91
C ASP A 15 -14.55 7.71 8.41
N ASP A 16 -15.19 8.78 8.85
CA ASP A 16 -16.57 9.12 8.46
C ASP A 16 -16.67 9.49 6.98
N GLY A 17 -15.75 10.34 6.50
CA GLY A 17 -15.69 10.73 5.10
C GLY A 17 -15.38 9.55 4.18
N ILE A 18 -14.46 8.69 4.59
CA ILE A 18 -14.09 7.46 3.86
C ILE A 18 -15.27 6.47 3.82
N ALA A 19 -15.96 6.27 4.93
CA ALA A 19 -17.14 5.41 4.99
C ALA A 19 -18.27 5.91 4.07
N TRP A 20 -18.50 7.22 4.05
CA TRP A 20 -19.48 7.84 3.14
C TRP A 20 -19.09 7.64 1.68
N LEU A 21 -17.84 7.91 1.30
CA LEU A 21 -17.35 7.72 -0.06
C LEU A 21 -17.42 6.27 -0.51
N ARG A 22 -17.17 5.32 0.39
CA ARG A 22 -17.27 3.89 0.08
C ARG A 22 -18.70 3.47 -0.30
N GLN A 23 -19.71 4.09 0.31
CA GLN A 23 -21.10 3.87 -0.07
C GLN A 23 -21.44 4.46 -1.44
N GLN A 24 -20.78 5.55 -1.83
CA GLN A 24 -21.03 6.22 -3.11
C GLN A 24 -20.30 5.57 -4.29
N SER A 25 -19.16 4.96 -4.05
CA SER A 25 -18.35 4.37 -5.12
C SER A 25 -17.55 3.16 -4.63
N ALA A 26 -17.86 2.00 -5.23
CA ALA A 26 -17.15 0.76 -4.97
C ALA A 26 -15.76 0.68 -5.65
N THR A 27 -15.46 1.59 -6.58
CA THR A 27 -14.24 1.53 -7.40
C THR A 27 -13.14 2.50 -6.96
N LEU A 28 -13.48 3.49 -6.14
CA LEU A 28 -12.49 4.41 -5.59
C LEU A 28 -11.59 3.71 -4.57
N ARG A 29 -10.29 3.94 -4.69
CA ARG A 29 -9.36 3.55 -3.63
C ARG A 29 -9.43 4.56 -2.50
N LEU A 30 -9.61 4.04 -1.31
CA LEU A 30 -9.78 4.85 -0.11
C LEU A 30 -8.67 4.51 0.87
N CYS A 31 -8.22 5.49 1.63
CA CYS A 31 -7.21 5.30 2.66
C CYS A 31 -7.68 5.92 3.98
N SER A 32 -7.93 5.05 4.95
CA SER A 32 -8.18 5.41 6.35
C SER A 32 -7.20 4.65 7.23
N LYS A 33 -6.53 5.34 8.14
CA LYS A 33 -5.57 4.70 9.07
C LYS A 33 -6.22 3.62 9.91
N THR A 34 -7.42 3.87 10.41
CA THR A 34 -8.15 2.93 11.27
C THR A 34 -8.52 1.66 10.52
N MET A 35 -9.08 1.78 9.33
CA MET A 35 -9.45 0.64 8.49
C MET A 35 -8.22 -0.16 8.05
N MET A 36 -7.16 0.52 7.66
CA MET A 36 -5.90 -0.11 7.27
C MET A 36 -5.31 -0.92 8.42
N LYS A 37 -5.25 -0.35 9.62
CA LYS A 37 -4.73 -1.02 10.81
C LYS A 37 -5.58 -2.23 11.18
N ALA A 38 -6.90 -2.09 11.21
CA ALA A 38 -7.81 -3.20 11.51
C ALA A 38 -7.69 -4.32 10.48
N GLY A 39 -7.67 -3.99 9.20
CA GLY A 39 -7.53 -4.94 8.10
C GLY A 39 -6.19 -5.69 8.14
N LEU A 40 -5.09 -4.99 8.41
CA LEU A 40 -3.76 -5.61 8.51
C LEU A 40 -3.66 -6.55 9.73
N LEU A 41 -4.20 -6.16 10.89
CA LEU A 41 -4.25 -7.05 12.04
C LEU A 41 -5.06 -8.32 11.75
N ARG A 42 -6.19 -8.19 11.07
CA ARG A 42 -7.00 -9.34 10.65
C ARG A 42 -6.26 -10.18 9.62
N TYR A 43 -5.55 -9.57 8.68
CA TYR A 43 -4.72 -10.28 7.71
C TYR A 43 -3.60 -11.08 8.41
N LEU A 44 -2.97 -10.54 9.43
CA LEU A 44 -1.97 -11.29 10.21
C LEU A 44 -2.55 -12.55 10.85
N ALA A 45 -3.83 -12.52 11.23
CA ALA A 45 -4.50 -13.67 11.83
C ALA A 45 -4.93 -14.73 10.80
N VAL A 46 -5.36 -14.33 9.60
CA VAL A 46 -5.98 -15.24 8.62
C VAL A 46 -5.28 -15.31 7.27
N GLY A 47 -4.35 -14.42 6.99
CA GLY A 47 -3.68 -14.29 5.68
C GLY A 47 -2.83 -15.50 5.28
N TRP A 48 -2.42 -16.35 6.23
CA TRP A 48 -1.73 -17.59 5.94
C TRP A 48 -2.57 -18.56 5.09
N THR A 49 -3.90 -18.41 5.11
CA THR A 49 -4.84 -19.16 4.26
C THR A 49 -4.95 -18.58 2.84
N GLY A 50 -4.39 -17.41 2.59
CA GLY A 50 -4.56 -16.64 1.34
C GLY A 50 -5.77 -15.71 1.34
N TYR A 51 -6.59 -15.71 2.38
CA TYR A 51 -7.76 -14.84 2.51
C TYR A 51 -7.35 -13.38 2.76
N VAL A 52 -8.00 -12.45 2.02
CA VAL A 52 -7.81 -11.02 2.20
C VAL A 52 -9.07 -10.43 2.87
N PRO A 53 -8.95 -9.89 4.09
CA PRO A 53 -10.09 -9.28 4.78
C PRO A 53 -10.75 -8.17 3.96
N HIS A 54 -12.07 -8.03 4.10
CA HIS A 54 -12.85 -7.04 3.36
C HIS A 54 -12.37 -5.60 3.60
N GLU A 55 -11.87 -5.31 4.77
CA GLU A 55 -11.31 -4.01 5.15
C GLU A 55 -10.11 -3.58 4.29
N LEU A 56 -9.44 -4.55 3.67
CA LEU A 56 -8.29 -4.31 2.78
C LEU A 56 -8.67 -4.23 1.29
N HIS A 57 -9.95 -4.33 0.94
CA HIS A 57 -10.40 -4.20 -0.43
C HIS A 57 -10.51 -2.73 -0.87
N ASN A 58 -10.18 -2.46 -2.14
CA ASN A 58 -10.30 -1.13 -2.76
C ASN A 58 -9.61 -0.03 -1.94
N MET A 59 -8.34 -0.24 -1.62
CA MET A 59 -7.60 0.65 -0.73
C MET A 59 -6.18 0.90 -1.26
N GLU A 60 -5.51 1.87 -0.66
CA GLU A 60 -4.06 2.03 -0.75
C GLU A 60 -3.47 1.77 0.62
N LEU A 61 -2.61 0.75 0.71
CA LEU A 61 -1.95 0.37 1.95
C LEU A 61 -0.58 1.01 2.05
N HIS A 62 -0.36 1.81 3.07
CA HIS A 62 0.96 2.30 3.41
C HIS A 62 1.60 1.35 4.41
N ILE A 63 2.57 0.56 3.96
CA ILE A 63 3.25 -0.45 4.77
C ILE A 63 4.62 0.07 5.16
N PRO A 64 4.88 0.30 6.46
CA PRO A 64 6.22 0.62 6.91
C PRO A 64 7.17 -0.55 6.67
N ARG A 65 8.33 -0.28 6.08
CA ARG A 65 9.35 -1.29 5.74
C ARG A 65 9.67 -2.21 6.93
N ARG A 66 9.70 -1.65 8.12
CA ARG A 66 10.01 -2.38 9.35
C ARG A 66 9.03 -3.53 9.63
N TYR A 67 7.74 -3.36 9.30
CA TYR A 67 6.68 -4.33 9.59
C TYR A 67 6.33 -5.21 8.39
N ALA A 68 6.77 -4.82 7.20
CA ALA A 68 6.45 -5.53 5.96
C ALA A 68 6.79 -7.03 5.98
N PRO A 69 7.96 -7.47 6.50
CA PRO A 69 8.31 -8.88 6.52
C PRO A 69 7.38 -9.77 7.37
N LEU A 70 6.58 -9.18 8.25
CA LEU A 70 5.61 -9.92 9.07
C LEU A 70 4.35 -10.33 8.29
N LEU A 71 4.13 -9.75 7.11
CA LEU A 71 2.94 -9.99 6.30
C LEU A 71 3.06 -11.29 5.51
N TRP A 72 2.03 -12.13 5.59
CA TRP A 72 1.98 -13.40 4.87
C TRP A 72 2.13 -13.21 3.35
N GLY A 73 3.09 -13.89 2.78
CA GLY A 73 3.37 -13.82 1.35
C GLY A 73 4.22 -12.62 0.92
N TRP A 74 4.75 -11.84 1.87
CA TRP A 74 5.65 -10.73 1.55
C TRP A 74 6.91 -11.21 0.82
N PRO A 75 7.42 -10.51 -0.20
CA PRO A 75 6.79 -9.30 -0.80
C PRO A 75 5.84 -9.59 -1.96
N GLY A 76 6.13 -10.58 -2.81
CA GLY A 76 5.45 -10.79 -4.09
C GLY A 76 4.00 -11.24 -3.95
N LYS A 77 3.77 -12.37 -3.28
CA LYS A 77 2.41 -12.90 -3.09
C LYS A 77 1.48 -11.95 -2.35
N PHE A 78 2.02 -11.18 -1.39
CA PHE A 78 1.25 -10.16 -0.69
C PHE A 78 0.75 -9.08 -1.65
N VAL A 79 1.65 -8.54 -2.48
CA VAL A 79 1.30 -7.53 -3.48
C VAL A 79 0.26 -8.07 -4.48
N ASP A 80 0.45 -9.30 -4.96
CA ASP A 80 -0.49 -9.94 -5.90
C ASP A 80 -1.87 -10.15 -5.28
N ARG A 81 -1.95 -10.58 -4.03
CA ARG A 81 -3.22 -10.75 -3.31
C ARG A 81 -3.95 -9.42 -3.12
N MET A 82 -3.21 -8.36 -2.80
CA MET A 82 -3.79 -7.02 -2.68
C MET A 82 -4.28 -6.50 -4.04
N ALA A 83 -3.50 -6.69 -5.10
CA ALA A 83 -3.91 -6.33 -6.46
C ALA A 83 -5.21 -7.02 -6.88
N ALA A 84 -5.39 -8.29 -6.52
CA ALA A 84 -6.61 -9.05 -6.82
C ALA A 84 -7.88 -8.46 -6.19
N VAL A 85 -7.75 -7.68 -5.12
CA VAL A 85 -8.86 -6.96 -4.46
C VAL A 85 -8.82 -5.45 -4.71
N ASN A 86 -8.18 -5.03 -5.79
CA ASN A 86 -8.05 -3.62 -6.21
C ASN A 86 -7.34 -2.74 -5.17
N THR A 87 -6.37 -3.29 -4.45
CA THR A 87 -5.61 -2.58 -3.43
C THR A 87 -4.17 -2.42 -3.88
N ARG A 88 -3.64 -1.20 -3.75
CA ARG A 88 -2.24 -0.89 -3.99
C ARG A 88 -1.44 -0.99 -2.71
N VAL A 89 -0.23 -1.49 -2.82
CA VAL A 89 0.73 -1.54 -1.71
C VAL A 89 1.79 -0.46 -1.92
N MET A 90 1.85 0.46 -0.98
CA MET A 90 2.84 1.54 -0.94
C MET A 90 3.82 1.26 0.20
N LEU A 91 5.07 1.00 -0.13
CA LEU A 91 6.11 0.84 0.87
C LEU A 91 6.62 2.21 1.33
N VAL A 92 6.65 2.42 2.63
CA VAL A 92 7.16 3.64 3.24
C VAL A 92 8.34 3.31 4.17
N GLU A 93 9.28 4.24 4.30
CA GLU A 93 10.36 4.14 5.27
C GLU A 93 9.83 4.54 6.67
N GLY A 94 10.51 4.13 7.71
CA GLY A 94 10.15 4.49 9.08
C GLY A 94 9.27 3.48 9.79
N ASP A 95 8.68 3.93 10.90
CA ASP A 95 7.91 3.10 11.83
C ASP A 95 6.38 3.24 11.71
N GLY A 96 5.92 4.03 10.75
CA GLY A 96 4.49 4.25 10.49
C GLY A 96 3.87 5.41 11.27
N GLN A 97 4.61 6.11 12.13
CA GLN A 97 4.10 7.32 12.77
C GLN A 97 4.02 8.50 11.79
N TRP A 98 5.00 8.59 10.92
CA TRP A 98 5.04 9.56 9.83
C TRP A 98 5.45 8.84 8.55
N SER A 99 4.86 9.22 7.44
CA SER A 99 5.22 8.67 6.13
C SER A 99 6.60 9.17 5.72
N ALA A 100 7.64 8.51 6.21
CA ALA A 100 9.00 8.74 5.76
C ALA A 100 9.23 8.08 4.41
N GLY A 101 9.87 8.79 3.49
CA GLY A 101 10.14 8.32 2.14
C GLY A 101 11.48 7.62 2.00
N PHE A 102 11.61 6.81 0.97
CA PHE A 102 12.90 6.28 0.50
C PHE A 102 13.61 7.39 -0.29
N ASP A 103 14.31 8.25 0.41
CA ASP A 103 14.84 9.50 -0.15
C ASP A 103 16.33 9.44 -0.53
N THR A 104 17.00 8.31 -0.28
CA THR A 104 18.40 8.08 -0.59
C THR A 104 18.60 6.81 -1.40
N ALA A 105 19.68 6.74 -2.17
CA ALA A 105 20.04 5.53 -2.91
C ALA A 105 20.25 4.33 -1.95
N GLU A 106 20.78 4.57 -0.76
CA GLU A 106 20.97 3.55 0.26
C GLU A 106 19.65 2.99 0.77
N SER A 107 18.67 3.84 1.08
CA SER A 107 17.35 3.38 1.53
C SER A 107 16.65 2.51 0.48
N VAL A 108 16.82 2.83 -0.80
CA VAL A 108 16.26 2.05 -1.92
C VAL A 108 16.83 0.63 -1.96
N THR A 109 18.08 0.41 -1.54
CA THR A 109 18.68 -0.92 -1.49
C THR A 109 18.00 -1.85 -0.49
N GLN A 110 17.27 -1.30 0.48
CA GLN A 110 16.51 -2.06 1.49
C GLN A 110 15.18 -2.59 0.96
N ILE A 111 14.76 -2.17 -0.23
CA ILE A 111 13.54 -2.66 -0.86
C ILE A 111 13.79 -4.06 -1.42
N PRO A 112 12.99 -5.09 -1.08
CA PRO A 112 13.16 -6.42 -1.63
C PRO A 112 13.11 -6.43 -3.17
N PRO A 113 13.97 -7.18 -3.86
CA PRO A 113 13.95 -7.24 -5.33
C PRO A 113 12.62 -7.72 -5.92
N GLN A 114 11.90 -8.58 -5.21
CA GLN A 114 10.62 -9.14 -5.63
C GLN A 114 9.42 -8.23 -5.30
N PHE A 115 9.66 -7.06 -4.70
CA PHE A 115 8.59 -6.12 -4.40
C PHE A 115 8.11 -5.43 -5.67
N GLY A 116 6.89 -5.74 -6.11
CA GLY A 116 6.26 -5.18 -7.30
C GLY A 116 5.25 -4.06 -7.03
N GLY A 117 5.22 -3.53 -5.81
CA GLY A 117 4.33 -2.43 -5.41
C GLY A 117 4.92 -1.05 -5.67
N TYR A 118 4.40 -0.08 -4.96
CA TYR A 118 4.80 1.32 -5.04
C TYR A 118 5.71 1.71 -3.88
N VAL A 119 6.53 2.71 -4.09
CA VAL A 119 7.47 3.22 -3.10
C VAL A 119 7.20 4.71 -2.89
N TRP A 120 7.10 5.12 -1.63
CA TRP A 120 6.96 6.52 -1.28
C TRP A 120 8.32 7.21 -1.22
N THR A 121 8.45 8.34 -1.90
CA THR A 121 9.67 9.17 -1.83
C THR A 121 9.31 10.65 -1.93
N ASN A 122 10.08 11.49 -1.22
CA ASN A 122 10.06 12.94 -1.36
C ASN A 122 11.16 13.43 -2.34
N ARG A 123 12.02 12.52 -2.82
CA ARG A 123 13.19 12.81 -3.66
C ARG A 123 13.24 11.90 -4.89
N ILE A 124 12.21 12.02 -5.73
CA ILE A 124 12.11 11.23 -6.97
C ILE A 124 13.33 11.41 -7.87
N ASP A 125 13.93 12.60 -7.85
CA ASP A 125 15.16 12.94 -8.58
C ASP A 125 16.35 12.02 -8.23
N ARG A 126 16.41 11.56 -6.98
CA ARG A 126 17.49 10.67 -6.50
C ARG A 126 17.14 9.20 -6.59
N VAL A 127 15.88 8.87 -6.41
CA VAL A 127 15.41 7.48 -6.23
C VAL A 127 15.09 6.81 -7.56
N GLN A 128 14.47 7.53 -8.47
CA GLN A 128 14.07 6.99 -9.77
C GLN A 128 15.25 6.39 -10.59
N PRO A 129 16.43 7.02 -10.68
CA PRO A 129 17.55 6.43 -11.42
C PRO A 129 18.05 5.13 -10.78
N VAL A 130 17.95 4.98 -9.46
CA VAL A 130 18.37 3.78 -8.75
C VAL A 130 17.36 2.65 -8.96
N LEU A 131 16.06 2.95 -8.90
CA LEU A 131 14.99 1.98 -9.16
C LEU A 131 15.02 1.49 -10.61
N ALA A 132 15.25 2.40 -11.57
CA ALA A 132 15.31 2.06 -12.99
C ALA A 132 16.45 1.07 -13.32
N ARG A 133 17.56 1.09 -12.57
CA ARG A 133 18.68 0.15 -12.73
C ARG A 133 18.38 -1.24 -12.17
N ARG A 134 17.35 -1.40 -11.34
CA ARG A 134 16.98 -2.69 -10.72
C ARG A 134 16.06 -3.53 -11.61
N HIS A 135 15.52 -2.92 -12.63
CA HIS A 135 14.67 -3.55 -13.64
C HIS A 135 15.40 -3.55 -14.98
#